data_4ee4f37625b3bb1a6e53b35eb09bed57
#
_entry.id   4ee4f37625b3bb1a6e53b35eb09bed57
#
_cell.length_a   1.000
_cell.length_b   1.000
_cell.length_c   1.000
_cell.angle_alpha   90.00
_cell.angle_beta   90.00
_cell.angle_gamma   90.00
#
_symmetry.space_group_name_H-M   'P 1'
#
loop_
_entity.id
_entity.type
_entity.pdbx_description
1 polymer ?
#
loop_
_entity_poly.entity_id
_entity_poly.type
_entity_poly.pdbx_seq_one_letter_code
_entity_poly.pdbx_strand_id
1 'polypeptide(L)'
;MTSFLKVIILIFMLNCAFTQESNQKIKAAIFDLDGTLLDTQRLYDEANQIVINQYGNGKKYDADLQVKIHGAPPSFGNKYLIDYFEIKLTMDEFMGKKDEYLKEKIPQCKPMEGVKELTHLLKHKYGLKLAIATSAFKNSTDIKLTNHKDWIKEDFDVMITGEDKRIMKGKPSPDIFLVAANDLGVKPEECIIFEDAVNGVQAALNTGATIVVGLPDNYVKNIMKDLPHDEIRTTLCILDSFKDFDYSLLK
;
A
#
# COMPACT_ATOMS: atom_id res chain seq x y z
N MET A 1 46.60 -21.88 28.82
CA MET A 1 45.35 -21.25 28.29
C MET A 1 44.37 -22.34 28.06
N THR A 2 43.42 -22.51 28.95
CA THR A 2 42.55 -23.70 29.03
C THR A 2 41.54 -23.72 27.89
N SER A 3 41.14 -24.93 27.46
CA SER A 3 40.15 -25.23 26.41
C SER A 3 38.87 -24.40 26.56
N PHE A 4 38.48 -24.05 27.77
CA PHE A 4 37.32 -23.24 28.11
C PHE A 4 37.41 -21.79 27.60
N LEU A 5 38.58 -21.18 27.60
CA LEU A 5 38.78 -19.81 27.12
C LEU A 5 38.70 -19.74 25.59
N LYS A 6 39.11 -20.81 24.88
CA LYS A 6 38.98 -20.91 23.42
C LYS A 6 37.53 -21.06 22.98
N VAL A 7 36.68 -21.77 23.75
CA VAL A 7 35.25 -21.90 23.49
C VAL A 7 34.50 -20.57 23.71
N ILE A 8 34.83 -19.84 24.76
CA ILE A 8 34.24 -18.52 25.04
C ILE A 8 34.63 -17.50 23.96
N ILE A 9 35.89 -17.50 23.50
CA ILE A 9 36.34 -16.63 22.41
C ILE A 9 35.67 -17.02 21.09
N LEU A 10 35.47 -18.31 20.85
CA LEU A 10 34.76 -18.79 19.64
C LEU A 10 33.27 -18.43 19.65
N ILE A 11 32.62 -18.52 20.82
CA ILE A 11 31.21 -18.09 21.00
C ILE A 11 31.10 -16.56 20.86
N PHE A 12 32.06 -15.79 21.38
CA PHE A 12 32.12 -14.33 21.23
C PHE A 12 32.39 -13.92 19.78
N MET A 13 33.28 -14.64 19.07
CA MET A 13 33.51 -14.42 17.62
C MET A 13 32.36 -14.87 16.76
N LEU A 14 31.65 -15.92 17.11
CA LEU A 14 30.40 -16.33 16.44
C LEU A 14 29.27 -15.34 16.69
N ASN A 15 29.10 -14.80 17.90
CA ASN A 15 28.14 -13.73 18.18
C ASN A 15 28.53 -12.40 17.51
N CYS A 16 29.82 -12.05 17.41
CA CYS A 16 30.28 -10.90 16.64
C CYS A 16 30.13 -11.07 15.12
N ALA A 17 30.10 -12.31 14.61
CA ALA A 17 29.85 -12.58 13.19
C ALA A 17 28.35 -12.56 12.85
N PHE A 18 27.46 -12.65 13.85
CA PHE A 18 26.01 -12.53 13.67
C PHE A 18 25.46 -11.12 13.90
N THR A 19 26.27 -10.19 14.38
CA THR A 19 25.96 -8.75 14.31
C THR A 19 26.64 -8.13 13.09
N GLN A 20 26.42 -8.68 11.90
CA GLN A 20 26.42 -7.88 10.71
C GLN A 20 25.10 -7.10 10.80
N GLU A 21 25.13 -5.92 11.46
CA GLU A 21 24.21 -4.85 11.15
C GLU A 21 24.23 -4.76 9.63
N SER A 22 23.17 -5.24 8.97
CA SER A 22 22.95 -4.95 7.58
C SER A 22 22.72 -3.43 7.52
N ASN A 23 23.81 -2.70 7.35
CA ASN A 23 23.79 -1.27 7.01
C ASN A 23 23.27 -1.17 5.57
N GLN A 24 22.08 -1.76 5.38
CA GLN A 24 21.41 -1.91 4.09
C GLN A 24 20.69 -0.60 3.84
N LYS A 25 21.43 0.30 3.22
CA LYS A 25 20.93 1.63 2.86
C LYS A 25 19.70 1.48 1.96
N ILE A 26 18.60 2.09 2.38
CA ILE A 26 17.38 2.21 1.56
C ILE A 26 17.74 2.99 0.28
N LYS A 27 17.36 2.45 -0.87
CA LYS A 27 17.63 3.00 -2.21
C LYS A 27 16.37 3.37 -2.98
N ALA A 28 15.23 2.79 -2.60
CA ALA A 28 13.97 3.03 -3.29
C ALA A 28 12.79 3.09 -2.32
N ALA A 29 11.75 3.82 -2.74
CA ALA A 29 10.45 3.84 -2.11
C ALA A 29 9.38 3.43 -3.14
N ILE A 30 8.50 2.50 -2.76
CA ILE A 30 7.43 2.00 -3.60
C ILE A 30 6.11 2.32 -2.90
N PHE A 31 5.17 2.90 -3.65
CA PHE A 31 3.90 3.36 -3.12
C PHE A 31 2.74 2.65 -3.82
N ASP A 32 1.75 2.19 -3.07
CA ASP A 32 0.42 1.99 -3.63
C ASP A 32 -0.19 3.33 -4.06
N LEU A 33 -1.28 3.30 -4.82
CA LEU A 33 -1.93 4.49 -5.33
C LEU A 33 -3.19 4.85 -4.54
N ASP A 34 -4.15 3.92 -4.49
CA ASP A 34 -5.50 4.14 -3.98
C ASP A 34 -5.53 4.08 -2.45
N GLY A 35 -5.83 5.19 -1.78
CA GLY A 35 -5.76 5.27 -0.32
C GLY A 35 -4.36 5.57 0.22
N THR A 36 -3.31 5.40 -0.59
CA THR A 36 -1.91 5.69 -0.23
C THR A 36 -1.43 7.01 -0.84
N LEU A 37 -1.34 7.14 -2.16
CA LEU A 37 -0.97 8.41 -2.80
C LEU A 37 -2.18 9.34 -2.97
N LEU A 38 -3.35 8.79 -3.26
CA LEU A 38 -4.57 9.53 -3.55
C LEU A 38 -5.70 9.11 -2.61
N ASP A 39 -6.46 10.10 -2.11
CA ASP A 39 -7.67 9.93 -1.29
C ASP A 39 -8.85 9.44 -2.15
N THR A 40 -8.70 8.26 -2.74
CA THR A 40 -9.72 7.65 -3.59
C THR A 40 -10.68 6.77 -2.80
N GLN A 41 -10.26 6.18 -1.68
CA GLN A 41 -11.09 5.29 -0.87
C GLN A 41 -12.35 6.02 -0.37
N ARG A 42 -12.20 7.24 0.10
CA ARG A 42 -13.32 8.09 0.50
C ARG A 42 -14.36 8.26 -0.62
N LEU A 43 -13.91 8.44 -1.87
CA LEU A 43 -14.82 8.60 -3.01
C LEU A 43 -15.58 7.30 -3.34
N TYR A 44 -14.93 6.15 -3.20
CA TYR A 44 -15.59 4.85 -3.33
C TYR A 44 -16.63 4.61 -2.25
N ASP A 45 -16.34 5.01 -1.00
CA ASP A 45 -17.29 4.92 0.11
C ASP A 45 -18.48 5.87 -0.06
N GLU A 46 -18.25 7.09 -0.53
CA GLU A 46 -19.31 8.03 -0.90
C GLU A 46 -20.20 7.46 -2.02
N ALA A 47 -19.61 6.87 -3.07
CA ALA A 47 -20.36 6.21 -4.15
C ALA A 47 -21.20 5.04 -3.63
N ASN A 48 -20.62 4.20 -2.77
CA ASN A 48 -21.35 3.11 -2.11
C ASN A 48 -22.53 3.65 -1.30
N GLN A 49 -22.29 4.67 -0.47
CA GLN A 49 -23.32 5.28 0.38
C GLN A 49 -24.48 5.85 -0.43
N ILE A 50 -24.20 6.51 -1.58
CA ILE A 50 -25.22 7.05 -2.49
C ILE A 50 -26.15 5.94 -2.97
N VAL A 51 -25.60 4.84 -3.49
CA VAL A 51 -26.39 3.72 -4.03
C VAL A 51 -27.16 3.02 -2.90
N ILE A 52 -26.52 2.81 -1.74
CA ILE A 52 -27.16 2.18 -0.57
C ILE A 52 -28.33 3.01 -0.06
N ASN A 53 -28.19 4.35 -0.01
CA ASN A 53 -29.27 5.24 0.43
C ASN A 53 -30.47 5.19 -0.50
N GLN A 54 -30.24 5.00 -1.80
CA GLN A 54 -31.29 5.01 -2.81
C GLN A 54 -31.97 3.65 -2.97
N TYR A 55 -31.23 2.54 -2.86
CA TYR A 55 -31.70 1.21 -3.24
C TYR A 55 -31.62 0.18 -2.12
N GLY A 56 -31.02 0.52 -1.00
CA GLY A 56 -30.84 -0.40 0.13
C GLY A 56 -32.04 -0.47 1.06
N ASN A 57 -31.95 -1.36 2.04
CA ASN A 57 -33.01 -1.68 3.02
C ASN A 57 -33.03 -0.80 4.27
N GLY A 58 -32.34 0.35 4.25
CA GLY A 58 -32.26 1.29 5.38
C GLY A 58 -31.25 0.91 6.48
N LYS A 59 -30.53 -0.19 6.34
CA LYS A 59 -29.38 -0.50 7.21
C LYS A 59 -28.27 0.53 7.01
N LYS A 60 -27.46 0.73 8.04
CA LYS A 60 -26.35 1.69 8.00
C LYS A 60 -25.15 1.09 7.30
N TYR A 61 -24.54 1.86 6.40
CA TYR A 61 -23.20 1.59 5.87
C TYR A 61 -22.19 2.19 6.84
N ASP A 62 -21.70 1.36 7.73
CA ASP A 62 -20.81 1.76 8.81
C ASP A 62 -19.37 1.30 8.58
N ALA A 63 -18.49 1.69 9.48
CA ALA A 63 -17.10 1.39 9.44
C ALA A 63 -16.76 -0.11 9.46
N ASP A 64 -17.54 -0.92 10.18
CA ASP A 64 -17.33 -2.38 10.22
C ASP A 64 -17.58 -3.02 8.86
N LEU A 65 -18.51 -2.47 8.07
CA LEU A 65 -18.77 -2.90 6.71
C LEU A 65 -17.67 -2.40 5.75
N GLN A 66 -17.21 -1.16 5.93
CA GLN A 66 -16.10 -0.62 5.14
C GLN A 66 -14.85 -1.49 5.27
N VAL A 67 -14.46 -1.87 6.48
CA VAL A 67 -13.33 -2.77 6.74
C VAL A 67 -13.41 -4.09 5.97
N LYS A 68 -14.62 -4.66 5.86
CA LYS A 68 -14.81 -5.94 5.16
C LYS A 68 -14.61 -5.87 3.65
N ILE A 69 -14.77 -4.68 3.08
CA ILE A 69 -14.69 -4.50 1.62
C ILE A 69 -13.43 -3.75 1.18
N HIS A 70 -12.79 -2.99 2.08
CA HIS A 70 -11.53 -2.31 1.77
C HIS A 70 -10.43 -3.34 1.47
N GLY A 71 -9.71 -3.13 0.37
CA GLY A 71 -8.66 -4.05 -0.07
C GLY A 71 -9.15 -5.38 -0.64
N ALA A 72 -10.47 -5.65 -0.63
CA ALA A 72 -11.04 -6.82 -1.29
C ALA A 72 -11.20 -6.58 -2.82
N PRO A 73 -11.20 -7.65 -3.63
CA PRO A 73 -11.53 -7.50 -5.05
C PRO A 73 -12.88 -6.81 -5.23
N PRO A 74 -13.00 -5.85 -6.17
CA PRO A 74 -14.26 -5.09 -6.39
C PRO A 74 -15.50 -5.97 -6.60
N SER A 75 -15.33 -7.12 -7.26
CA SER A 75 -16.42 -8.09 -7.46
C SER A 75 -16.94 -8.66 -6.14
N PHE A 76 -16.05 -8.94 -5.19
CA PHE A 76 -16.44 -9.41 -3.86
C PHE A 76 -17.11 -8.29 -3.05
N GLY A 77 -16.49 -7.12 -2.96
CA GLY A 77 -17.02 -5.99 -2.18
C GLY A 77 -18.40 -5.55 -2.68
N ASN A 78 -18.56 -5.37 -3.99
CA ASN A 78 -19.84 -4.97 -4.57
C ASN A 78 -20.93 -6.04 -4.34
N LYS A 79 -20.60 -7.33 -4.52
CA LYS A 79 -21.55 -8.41 -4.26
C LYS A 79 -21.96 -8.45 -2.78
N TYR A 80 -21.01 -8.27 -1.87
CA TYR A 80 -21.28 -8.23 -0.45
C TYR A 80 -22.25 -7.10 -0.10
N LEU A 81 -22.06 -5.90 -0.65
CA LEU A 81 -22.96 -4.76 -0.42
C LEU A 81 -24.35 -5.01 -0.99
N ILE A 82 -24.45 -5.54 -2.21
CA ILE A 82 -25.75 -5.90 -2.83
C ILE A 82 -26.53 -6.85 -1.95
N ASP A 83 -25.89 -7.93 -1.50
CA ASP A 83 -26.53 -8.96 -0.67
C ASP A 83 -26.92 -8.43 0.73
N TYR A 84 -25.99 -7.72 1.41
CA TYR A 84 -26.21 -7.23 2.78
C TYR A 84 -27.33 -6.18 2.85
N PHE A 85 -27.36 -5.26 1.87
CA PHE A 85 -28.37 -4.20 1.80
C PHE A 85 -29.63 -4.61 1.03
N GLU A 86 -29.72 -5.88 0.57
CA GLU A 86 -30.87 -6.43 -0.18
C GLU A 86 -31.21 -5.61 -1.42
N ILE A 87 -30.18 -5.04 -2.08
CA ILE A 87 -30.32 -4.15 -3.24
C ILE A 87 -30.86 -4.95 -4.43
N LYS A 88 -31.93 -4.45 -5.04
CA LYS A 88 -32.59 -5.09 -6.18
C LYS A 88 -32.03 -4.62 -7.52
N LEU A 89 -30.71 -4.53 -7.61
CA LEU A 89 -29.96 -4.24 -8.82
C LEU A 89 -29.07 -5.41 -9.17
N THR A 90 -28.83 -5.61 -10.45
CA THR A 90 -27.75 -6.49 -10.91
C THR A 90 -26.40 -5.88 -10.57
N MET A 91 -25.34 -6.67 -10.65
CA MET A 91 -23.96 -6.18 -10.42
C MET A 91 -23.63 -5.00 -11.38
N ASP A 92 -23.99 -5.13 -12.66
CA ASP A 92 -23.70 -4.10 -13.66
C ASP A 92 -24.47 -2.81 -13.40
N GLU A 93 -25.74 -2.91 -13.00
CA GLU A 93 -26.54 -1.74 -12.60
C GLU A 93 -25.99 -1.07 -11.35
N PHE A 94 -25.60 -1.85 -10.33
CA PHE A 94 -24.98 -1.33 -9.11
C PHE A 94 -23.68 -0.58 -9.41
N MET A 95 -22.80 -1.18 -10.22
CA MET A 95 -21.55 -0.55 -10.66
C MET A 95 -21.82 0.69 -11.50
N GLY A 96 -22.78 0.63 -12.44
CA GLY A 96 -23.15 1.77 -13.27
C GLY A 96 -23.62 2.98 -12.45
N LYS A 97 -24.39 2.74 -11.37
CA LYS A 97 -24.82 3.81 -10.46
C LYS A 97 -23.65 4.43 -9.69
N LYS A 98 -22.69 3.63 -9.25
CA LYS A 98 -21.45 4.15 -8.65
C LYS A 98 -20.63 4.95 -9.65
N ASP A 99 -20.52 4.45 -10.87
CA ASP A 99 -19.74 5.07 -11.94
C ASP A 99 -20.28 6.46 -12.33
N GLU A 100 -21.59 6.69 -12.25
CA GLU A 100 -22.20 8.02 -12.48
C GLU A 100 -21.56 9.08 -11.55
N TYR A 101 -21.35 8.74 -10.26
CA TYR A 101 -20.69 9.62 -9.29
C TYR A 101 -19.16 9.66 -9.48
N LEU A 102 -18.54 8.49 -9.63
CA LEU A 102 -17.09 8.36 -9.68
C LEU A 102 -16.48 9.01 -10.92
N LYS A 103 -17.16 9.02 -12.08
CA LYS A 103 -16.70 9.70 -13.29
C LYS A 103 -16.44 11.19 -13.07
N GLU A 104 -17.26 11.85 -12.25
CA GLU A 104 -17.08 13.26 -11.94
C GLU A 104 -15.99 13.47 -10.88
N LYS A 105 -15.96 12.64 -9.85
CA LYS A 105 -15.16 12.87 -8.64
C LYS A 105 -13.75 12.32 -8.73
N ILE A 106 -13.55 11.15 -9.35
CA ILE A 106 -12.22 10.51 -9.43
C ILE A 106 -11.17 11.40 -10.10
N PRO A 107 -11.45 12.10 -11.22
CA PRO A 107 -10.44 13.00 -11.81
C PRO A 107 -10.02 14.16 -10.90
N GLN A 108 -10.83 14.44 -9.86
CA GLN A 108 -10.62 15.54 -8.91
C GLN A 108 -10.13 15.04 -7.54
N CYS A 109 -9.80 13.73 -7.41
CA CYS A 109 -9.31 13.18 -6.17
C CYS A 109 -8.06 13.93 -5.69
N LYS A 110 -7.94 14.09 -4.38
CA LYS A 110 -6.82 14.82 -3.78
C LYS A 110 -5.70 13.87 -3.43
N PRO A 111 -4.45 14.32 -3.43
CA PRO A 111 -3.36 13.59 -2.79
C PRO A 111 -3.65 13.42 -1.30
N MET A 112 -3.19 12.32 -0.73
CA MET A 112 -3.19 12.14 0.72
C MET A 112 -2.36 13.24 1.39
N GLU A 113 -2.75 13.62 2.61
CA GLU A 113 -2.12 14.74 3.30
C GLU A 113 -0.64 14.45 3.59
N GLY A 114 0.24 15.35 3.17
CA GLY A 114 1.70 15.25 3.35
C GLY A 114 2.43 14.38 2.34
N VAL A 115 1.73 13.63 1.47
CA VAL A 115 2.38 12.68 0.56
C VAL A 115 3.26 13.34 -0.50
N LYS A 116 2.84 14.49 -1.05
CA LYS A 116 3.66 15.20 -2.04
C LYS A 116 4.98 15.71 -1.45
N GLU A 117 4.93 16.20 -0.22
CA GLU A 117 6.12 16.63 0.49
C GLU A 117 7.05 15.44 0.77
N LEU A 118 6.49 14.32 1.22
CA LEU A 118 7.26 13.09 1.46
C LEU A 118 7.94 12.62 0.17
N THR A 119 7.20 12.43 -0.95
CA THR A 119 7.78 11.94 -2.20
C THR A 119 8.87 12.87 -2.71
N HIS A 120 8.63 14.17 -2.67
CA HIS A 120 9.63 15.17 -3.07
C HIS A 120 10.91 15.08 -2.21
N LEU A 121 10.79 14.96 -0.89
CA LEU A 121 11.94 14.80 0.00
C LEU A 121 12.68 13.48 -0.25
N LEU A 122 11.96 12.36 -0.38
CA LEU A 122 12.56 11.06 -0.68
C LEU A 122 13.34 11.09 -2.00
N LYS A 123 12.76 11.70 -3.03
CA LYS A 123 13.37 11.82 -4.36
C LYS A 123 14.57 12.76 -4.37
N HIS A 124 14.37 14.02 -3.98
CA HIS A 124 15.34 15.09 -4.26
C HIS A 124 16.33 15.33 -3.12
N LYS A 125 15.95 15.07 -1.87
CA LYS A 125 16.84 15.22 -0.72
C LYS A 125 17.58 13.94 -0.37
N TYR A 126 16.84 12.81 -0.36
CA TYR A 126 17.42 11.52 0.01
C TYR A 126 17.93 10.71 -1.19
N GLY A 127 17.60 11.11 -2.40
CA GLY A 127 18.08 10.50 -3.64
C GLY A 127 17.53 9.10 -3.90
N LEU A 128 16.35 8.78 -3.38
CA LEU A 128 15.72 7.49 -3.61
C LEU A 128 15.09 7.43 -5.00
N LYS A 129 15.04 6.23 -5.57
CA LYS A 129 14.20 5.94 -6.73
C LYS A 129 12.77 5.68 -6.25
N LEU A 130 11.77 6.21 -6.96
CA LEU A 130 10.38 6.08 -6.56
C LEU A 130 9.56 5.30 -7.60
N ALA A 131 8.70 4.39 -7.13
CA ALA A 131 7.74 3.70 -7.98
C ALA A 131 6.32 3.78 -7.43
N ILE A 132 5.35 3.74 -8.36
CA ILE A 132 3.95 3.45 -8.07
C ILE A 132 3.68 1.98 -8.41
N ALA A 133 3.00 1.25 -7.51
CA ALA A 133 2.63 -0.16 -7.68
C ALA A 133 1.16 -0.37 -7.30
N THR A 134 0.25 -0.16 -8.26
CA THR A 134 -1.20 -0.18 -8.03
C THR A 134 -1.88 -1.40 -8.65
N SER A 135 -2.84 -1.99 -7.94
CA SER A 135 -3.73 -3.04 -8.48
C SER A 135 -4.72 -2.50 -9.51
N ALA A 136 -4.87 -1.19 -9.63
CA ALA A 136 -5.72 -0.57 -10.65
C ALA A 136 -5.14 -0.76 -12.06
N PHE A 137 -6.02 -0.85 -13.05
CA PHE A 137 -5.64 -0.92 -14.45
C PHE A 137 -5.24 0.46 -14.97
N LYS A 138 -4.42 0.48 -16.03
CA LYS A 138 -3.86 1.70 -16.59
C LYS A 138 -4.90 2.79 -16.87
N ASN A 139 -6.01 2.43 -17.55
CA ASN A 139 -7.06 3.40 -17.85
C ASN A 139 -7.63 4.07 -16.60
N SER A 140 -7.89 3.31 -15.52
CA SER A 140 -8.35 3.83 -14.24
C SER A 140 -7.28 4.70 -13.57
N THR A 141 -6.03 4.26 -13.62
CA THR A 141 -4.88 5.00 -13.09
C THR A 141 -4.68 6.33 -13.79
N ASP A 142 -4.74 6.36 -15.13
CA ASP A 142 -4.62 7.58 -15.93
C ASP A 142 -5.72 8.62 -15.59
N ILE A 143 -6.95 8.17 -15.33
CA ILE A 143 -8.06 9.04 -14.91
C ILE A 143 -7.77 9.63 -13.51
N LYS A 144 -7.35 8.82 -12.55
CA LYS A 144 -7.00 9.25 -11.20
C LYS A 144 -5.86 10.29 -11.19
N LEU A 145 -4.90 10.10 -12.07
CA LEU A 145 -3.72 10.95 -12.18
C LEU A 145 -3.91 12.17 -13.08
N THR A 146 -5.10 12.41 -13.62
CA THR A 146 -5.35 13.50 -14.60
C THR A 146 -4.82 14.85 -14.12
N ASN A 147 -5.04 15.21 -12.86
CA ASN A 147 -4.62 16.47 -12.27
C ASN A 147 -3.28 16.39 -11.49
N HIS A 148 -2.57 15.26 -11.60
CA HIS A 148 -1.36 14.99 -10.83
C HIS A 148 -0.15 14.66 -11.71
N LYS A 149 -0.27 14.79 -13.03
CA LYS A 149 0.75 14.36 -14.02
C LYS A 149 2.12 14.98 -13.78
N ASP A 150 2.17 16.27 -13.46
CA ASP A 150 3.44 16.97 -13.26
C ASP A 150 4.15 16.43 -12.01
N TRP A 151 3.43 16.26 -10.89
CA TRP A 151 3.97 15.66 -9.68
C TRP A 151 4.49 14.23 -9.92
N ILE A 152 3.68 13.40 -10.59
CA ILE A 152 4.08 12.01 -10.85
C ILE A 152 5.31 11.96 -11.77
N LYS A 153 5.36 12.80 -12.79
CA LYS A 153 6.51 12.86 -13.71
C LYS A 153 7.78 13.38 -13.03
N GLU A 154 7.65 14.27 -12.05
CA GLU A 154 8.78 14.86 -11.34
C GLU A 154 9.38 13.88 -10.33
N ASP A 155 8.54 13.20 -9.54
CA ASP A 155 9.03 12.42 -8.42
C ASP A 155 9.22 10.93 -8.74
N PHE A 156 8.42 10.32 -9.64
CA PHE A 156 8.38 8.87 -9.84
C PHE A 156 9.13 8.42 -11.09
N ASP A 157 9.93 7.35 -10.95
CA ASP A 157 10.71 6.75 -12.03
C ASP A 157 9.96 5.62 -12.75
N VAL A 158 9.09 4.90 -12.03
CA VAL A 158 8.41 3.69 -12.51
C VAL A 158 6.95 3.69 -12.07
N MET A 159 6.08 3.14 -12.93
CA MET A 159 4.68 2.87 -12.59
C MET A 159 4.29 1.48 -13.08
N ILE A 160 3.85 0.64 -12.13
CA ILE A 160 3.34 -0.71 -12.38
C ILE A 160 1.83 -0.71 -12.10
N THR A 161 1.06 -1.19 -13.07
CA THR A 161 -0.41 -1.30 -12.97
C THR A 161 -0.86 -2.75 -12.95
N GLY A 162 -2.08 -3.02 -12.48
CA GLY A 162 -2.58 -4.37 -12.23
C GLY A 162 -2.67 -5.30 -13.45
N GLU A 163 -2.56 -4.76 -14.67
CA GLU A 163 -2.52 -5.55 -15.91
C GLU A 163 -1.12 -5.91 -16.41
N ASP A 164 -0.06 -5.57 -15.67
CA ASP A 164 1.29 -5.98 -16.03
C ASP A 164 1.39 -7.51 -16.05
N LYS A 165 1.76 -8.06 -17.20
CA LYS A 165 1.78 -9.53 -17.44
C LYS A 165 2.77 -10.30 -16.55
N ARG A 166 3.69 -9.59 -15.88
CA ARG A 166 4.65 -10.17 -14.94
C ARG A 166 4.02 -10.44 -13.57
N ILE A 167 2.86 -9.84 -13.28
CA ILE A 167 2.10 -10.06 -12.05
C ILE A 167 1.29 -11.35 -12.24
N MET A 168 1.71 -12.43 -11.60
CA MET A 168 1.01 -13.72 -11.68
C MET A 168 -0.14 -13.80 -10.68
N LYS A 169 -0.01 -13.12 -9.54
CA LYS A 169 -1.02 -13.07 -8.47
C LYS A 169 -1.11 -11.67 -7.90
N GLY A 170 -2.34 -11.20 -7.65
CA GLY A 170 -2.59 -9.93 -6.97
C GLY A 170 -2.27 -9.99 -5.47
N LYS A 171 -2.25 -8.83 -4.80
CA LYS A 171 -2.10 -8.69 -3.35
C LYS A 171 -3.07 -9.64 -2.62
N PRO A 172 -2.65 -10.41 -1.62
CA PRO A 172 -1.42 -10.28 -0.81
C PRO A 172 -0.16 -10.99 -1.38
N SER A 173 -0.14 -11.44 -2.65
CA SER A 173 1.11 -11.86 -3.29
C SER A 173 2.03 -10.66 -3.49
N PRO A 174 3.36 -10.82 -3.32
CA PRO A 174 4.31 -9.71 -3.43
C PRO A 174 4.61 -9.27 -4.87
N ASP A 175 4.07 -9.95 -5.87
CA ASP A 175 4.46 -9.87 -7.28
C ASP A 175 4.60 -8.41 -7.76
N ILE A 176 3.61 -7.57 -7.51
CA ILE A 176 3.57 -6.19 -8.02
C ILE A 176 4.72 -5.34 -7.45
N PHE A 177 5.04 -5.52 -6.17
CA PHE A 177 6.14 -4.79 -5.52
C PHE A 177 7.50 -5.32 -5.95
N LEU A 178 7.63 -6.66 -6.19
CA LEU A 178 8.83 -7.26 -6.73
C LEU A 178 9.11 -6.79 -8.17
N VAL A 179 8.07 -6.67 -9.00
CA VAL A 179 8.17 -6.10 -10.35
C VAL A 179 8.63 -4.65 -10.29
N ALA A 180 8.06 -3.84 -9.38
CA ALA A 180 8.46 -2.45 -9.21
C ALA A 180 9.92 -2.31 -8.75
N ALA A 181 10.36 -3.09 -7.77
CA ALA A 181 11.75 -3.10 -7.30
C ALA A 181 12.73 -3.49 -8.42
N ASN A 182 12.37 -4.53 -9.21
CA ASN A 182 13.16 -4.94 -10.37
C ASN A 182 13.31 -3.83 -11.41
N ASP A 183 12.21 -3.13 -11.74
CA ASP A 183 12.24 -2.05 -12.74
C ASP A 183 13.00 -0.81 -12.23
N LEU A 184 13.04 -0.58 -10.91
CA LEU A 184 13.91 0.40 -10.29
C LEU A 184 15.39 -0.03 -10.25
N GLY A 185 15.69 -1.32 -10.53
CA GLY A 185 17.03 -1.89 -10.47
C GLY A 185 17.58 -1.96 -9.04
N VAL A 186 16.71 -2.30 -8.06
CA VAL A 186 17.07 -2.48 -6.65
C VAL A 186 16.57 -3.83 -6.14
N LYS A 187 17.15 -4.28 -5.02
CA LYS A 187 16.66 -5.48 -4.33
C LYS A 187 15.49 -5.12 -3.44
N PRO A 188 14.55 -6.04 -3.15
CA PRO A 188 13.45 -5.79 -2.22
C PRO A 188 13.92 -5.30 -0.85
N GLU A 189 15.03 -5.85 -0.35
CA GLU A 189 15.63 -5.48 0.93
C GLU A 189 16.17 -4.03 0.96
N GLU A 190 16.31 -3.39 -0.18
CA GLU A 190 16.74 -1.99 -0.32
C GLU A 190 15.54 -1.03 -0.46
N CYS A 191 14.32 -1.55 -0.26
CA CYS A 191 13.08 -0.81 -0.44
C CYS A 191 12.38 -0.48 0.89
N ILE A 192 11.72 0.67 0.86
CA ILE A 192 10.60 1.00 1.75
C ILE A 192 9.31 0.95 0.92
N ILE A 193 8.25 0.34 1.46
CA ILE A 193 6.96 0.18 0.76
C ILE A 193 5.85 0.83 1.60
N PHE A 194 5.02 1.66 0.95
CA PHE A 194 3.91 2.38 1.55
C PHE A 194 2.57 1.82 1.06
N GLU A 195 1.65 1.55 1.99
CA GLU A 195 0.37 0.90 1.73
C GLU A 195 -0.69 1.22 2.79
N ASP A 196 -1.97 1.22 2.42
CA ASP A 196 -3.09 1.50 3.33
C ASP A 196 -3.99 0.29 3.58
N ALA A 197 -3.98 -0.71 2.69
CA ALA A 197 -4.84 -1.88 2.79
C ALA A 197 -4.13 -3.09 3.42
N VAL A 198 -4.86 -3.90 4.23
CA VAL A 198 -4.33 -5.09 4.90
C VAL A 198 -3.66 -6.06 3.93
N ASN A 199 -4.32 -6.36 2.81
CA ASN A 199 -3.75 -7.26 1.78
C ASN A 199 -2.49 -6.67 1.12
N GLY A 200 -2.43 -5.36 0.98
CA GLY A 200 -1.29 -4.68 0.40
C GLY A 200 -0.10 -4.64 1.37
N VAL A 201 -0.32 -4.33 2.64
CA VAL A 201 0.71 -4.42 3.68
C VAL A 201 1.24 -5.85 3.77
N GLN A 202 0.38 -6.88 3.75
CA GLN A 202 0.84 -8.26 3.72
C GLN A 202 1.67 -8.58 2.46
N ALA A 203 1.26 -8.06 1.29
CA ALA A 203 2.05 -8.21 0.07
C ALA A 203 3.43 -7.57 0.20
N ALA A 204 3.50 -6.36 0.77
CA ALA A 204 4.75 -5.66 1.03
C ALA A 204 5.66 -6.45 2.00
N LEU A 205 5.11 -6.96 3.10
CA LEU A 205 5.84 -7.82 4.06
C LEU A 205 6.39 -9.08 3.39
N ASN A 206 5.62 -9.68 2.48
CA ASN A 206 6.01 -10.89 1.75
C ASN A 206 7.14 -10.64 0.73
N THR A 207 7.50 -9.38 0.41
CA THR A 207 8.66 -9.07 -0.44
C THR A 207 9.99 -9.27 0.26
N GLY A 208 10.04 -9.16 1.60
CA GLY A 208 11.25 -9.02 2.38
C GLY A 208 11.84 -7.59 2.33
N ALA A 209 11.04 -6.58 2.02
CA ALA A 209 11.45 -5.17 2.13
C ALA A 209 11.91 -4.83 3.54
N THR A 210 12.94 -3.99 3.66
CA THR A 210 13.47 -3.61 4.99
C THR A 210 12.46 -2.82 5.80
N ILE A 211 11.65 -1.98 5.16
CA ILE A 211 10.65 -1.16 5.83
C ILE A 211 9.33 -1.28 5.10
N VAL A 212 8.26 -1.54 5.83
CA VAL A 212 6.87 -1.46 5.34
C VAL A 212 6.14 -0.43 6.18
N VAL A 213 5.53 0.55 5.53
CA VAL A 213 4.75 1.62 6.16
C VAL A 213 3.29 1.40 5.82
N GLY A 214 2.51 1.07 6.84
CA GLY A 214 1.06 1.00 6.76
C GLY A 214 0.43 2.34 7.12
N LEU A 215 -0.53 2.80 6.32
CA LEU A 215 -1.32 4.02 6.57
C LEU A 215 -2.81 3.66 6.64
N PRO A 216 -3.19 2.82 7.61
CA PRO A 216 -4.54 2.30 7.69
C PRO A 216 -5.53 3.33 8.18
N ASP A 217 -6.76 3.19 7.75
CA ASP A 217 -7.88 3.72 8.51
C ASP A 217 -7.89 3.15 9.93
N ASN A 218 -8.42 3.92 10.88
CA ASN A 218 -8.42 3.56 12.31
C ASN A 218 -8.94 2.16 12.61
N TYR A 219 -9.84 1.63 11.77
CA TYR A 219 -10.49 0.33 11.95
C TYR A 219 -9.59 -0.86 11.67
N VAL A 220 -8.65 -0.75 10.73
CA VAL A 220 -7.74 -1.85 10.35
C VAL A 220 -6.37 -1.75 11.00
N LYS A 221 -6.11 -0.67 11.74
CA LYS A 221 -4.82 -0.38 12.36
C LYS A 221 -4.31 -1.53 13.24
N ASN A 222 -5.18 -2.11 14.06
CA ASN A 222 -4.79 -3.23 14.93
C ASN A 222 -4.54 -4.50 14.12
N ILE A 223 -5.36 -4.75 13.09
CA ILE A 223 -5.15 -5.91 12.20
C ILE A 223 -3.79 -5.83 11.53
N MET A 224 -3.38 -4.66 11.04
CA MET A 224 -2.09 -4.47 10.39
C MET A 224 -0.91 -4.67 11.34
N LYS A 225 -1.03 -4.23 12.59
CA LYS A 225 0.04 -4.43 13.60
C LYS A 225 0.32 -5.90 13.90
N ASP A 226 -0.70 -6.73 13.79
CA ASP A 226 -0.65 -8.16 14.11
C ASP A 226 -0.33 -9.03 12.87
N LEU A 227 -0.05 -8.41 11.71
CA LEU A 227 0.31 -9.17 10.51
C LEU A 227 1.63 -9.93 10.69
N PRO A 228 1.65 -11.23 10.37
CA PRO A 228 2.86 -12.04 10.53
C PRO A 228 3.95 -11.59 9.55
N HIS A 229 5.15 -11.36 10.06
CA HIS A 229 6.33 -11.00 9.28
C HIS A 229 7.63 -11.35 10.01
N ASP A 230 8.75 -11.31 9.29
CA ASP A 230 10.08 -11.49 9.89
C ASP A 230 10.57 -10.17 10.51
N GLU A 231 10.31 -9.97 11.80
CA GLU A 231 10.66 -8.76 12.56
C GLU A 231 12.17 -8.48 12.60
N ILE A 232 13.01 -9.48 12.30
CA ILE A 232 14.46 -9.30 12.24
C ILE A 232 14.87 -8.62 10.93
N ARG A 233 14.12 -8.88 9.84
CA ARG A 233 14.44 -8.39 8.49
C ARG A 233 13.61 -7.20 8.07
N THR A 234 12.37 -7.13 8.52
CA THR A 234 11.41 -6.10 8.10
C THR A 234 10.90 -5.32 9.30
N THR A 235 11.02 -4.00 9.24
CA THR A 235 10.39 -3.09 10.19
C THR A 235 9.01 -2.70 9.68
N LEU A 236 7.95 -3.07 10.39
CA LEU A 236 6.59 -2.61 10.11
C LEU A 236 6.30 -1.34 10.91
N CYS A 237 6.06 -0.24 10.20
CA CYS A 237 5.68 1.06 10.76
C CYS A 237 4.21 1.33 10.45
N ILE A 238 3.41 1.65 11.47
CA ILE A 238 2.01 2.05 11.28
C ILE A 238 1.89 3.53 11.61
N LEU A 239 1.56 4.33 10.60
CA LEU A 239 1.45 5.78 10.71
C LEU A 239 -0.02 6.23 10.56
N ASP A 240 -0.36 7.34 11.19
CA ASP A 240 -1.67 8.00 11.02
C ASP A 240 -1.61 9.05 9.89
N SER A 241 -0.43 9.54 9.55
CA SER A 241 -0.19 10.52 8.50
C SER A 241 1.22 10.39 7.92
N PHE A 242 1.39 10.74 6.65
CA PHE A 242 2.74 10.87 6.05
C PHE A 242 3.62 11.91 6.74
N LYS A 243 3.01 12.88 7.45
CA LYS A 243 3.73 13.88 8.25
C LYS A 243 4.48 13.29 9.45
N ASP A 244 4.07 12.10 9.90
CA ASP A 244 4.65 11.41 11.03
C ASP A 244 5.82 10.50 10.63
N PHE A 245 6.21 10.49 9.34
CA PHE A 245 7.26 9.63 8.84
C PHE A 245 8.64 9.99 9.45
N ASP A 246 9.27 9.01 10.09
CA ASP A 246 10.58 9.16 10.66
C ASP A 246 11.69 8.93 9.61
N TYR A 247 12.28 10.01 9.12
CA TYR A 247 13.37 9.98 8.14
C TYR A 247 14.67 9.34 8.67
N SER A 248 14.79 9.10 9.97
CA SER A 248 15.96 8.38 10.51
C SER A 248 16.02 6.92 10.07
N LEU A 249 14.87 6.35 9.68
CA LEU A 249 14.75 5.00 9.11
C LEU A 249 15.49 4.83 7.78
N LEU A 250 15.85 5.90 7.10
CA LEU A 250 16.53 5.88 5.80
C LEU A 250 18.07 5.85 5.91
N LYS A 251 18.61 5.86 7.13
CA LYS A 251 20.06 5.91 7.41
C LYS A 251 20.66 4.48 7.54
#